data_139cb68550858a8518fe791f98894cf0
#
_entry.id   139cb68550858a8518fe791f98894cf0
#
_cell.length_a   1.000
_cell.length_b   1.000
_cell.length_c   1.000
_cell.angle_alpha   90.00
_cell.angle_beta   90.00
_cell.angle_gamma   90.00
#
_symmetry.space_group_name_H-M   'P 1'
#
loop_
_entity.id
_entity.type
_entity.pdbx_description
1 polymer ?
#
loop_
_entity_poly.entity_id
_entity_poly.type
_entity_poly.pdbx_seq_one_letter_code
_entity_poly.pdbx_strand_id
1 'polypeptide(L)'
;MTPAEASQVLAIAAGFDNRKPDPVTARTWAAALDGYRLADCEQAIIRHYRRSREWMMPFDIISGVKSIRYERLEAHIQKYGPLQPPADLDPDDTGAYADWLQDEQTRIANGDDEPPALEAS
;
A
#
# COMPACT_ATOMS: atom_id res chain seq x y z
N MET A 1 -4.84 4.78 9.57
CA MET A 1 -4.69 6.24 9.33
C MET A 1 -5.46 7.02 10.36
N THR A 2 -5.14 8.30 10.51
CA THR A 2 -5.84 9.18 11.43
C THR A 2 -7.17 9.66 10.83
N PRO A 3 -8.10 10.14 11.64
CA PRO A 3 -9.33 10.75 11.09
C PRO A 3 -9.06 11.94 10.17
N ALA A 4 -7.98 12.70 10.42
CA ALA A 4 -7.59 13.79 9.52
C ALA A 4 -7.18 13.28 8.15
N GLU A 5 -6.42 12.19 8.11
CA GLU A 5 -6.04 11.56 6.86
C GLU A 5 -7.24 10.95 6.15
N ALA A 6 -8.15 10.33 6.90
CA ALA A 6 -9.37 9.80 6.32
C ALA A 6 -10.24 10.92 5.73
N SER A 7 -10.25 12.09 6.35
CA SER A 7 -10.94 13.26 5.79
C SER A 7 -10.35 13.67 4.46
N GLN A 8 -9.03 13.57 4.29
CA GLN A 8 -8.39 13.86 3.00
C GLN A 8 -8.78 12.81 1.95
N VAL A 9 -8.81 11.54 2.32
CA VAL A 9 -9.25 10.47 1.43
C VAL A 9 -10.68 10.72 0.96
N LEU A 10 -11.56 11.06 1.90
CA LEU A 10 -12.96 11.35 1.59
C LEU A 10 -13.10 12.59 0.70
N ALA A 11 -12.26 13.60 0.91
CA ALA A 11 -12.28 14.80 0.07
C ALA A 11 -11.90 14.49 -1.37
N ILE A 12 -10.91 13.62 -1.56
CA ILE A 12 -10.50 13.21 -2.90
C ILE A 12 -11.63 12.43 -3.59
N ALA A 13 -12.24 11.48 -2.87
CA ALA A 13 -13.38 10.74 -3.42
C ALA A 13 -14.54 11.70 -3.76
N ALA A 14 -14.79 12.67 -2.88
CA ALA A 14 -15.85 13.65 -3.09
C ALA A 14 -15.62 14.51 -4.34
N GLY A 15 -14.36 14.72 -4.71
CA GLY A 15 -14.03 15.42 -5.95
C GLY A 15 -14.52 14.69 -7.20
N PHE A 16 -14.73 13.40 -7.11
CA PHE A 16 -15.25 12.59 -8.21
C PHE A 16 -16.76 12.32 -8.09
N ASP A 17 -17.23 12.03 -6.85
CA ASP A 17 -18.59 11.50 -6.67
C ASP A 17 -19.52 12.41 -5.85
N ASN A 18 -19.05 13.59 -5.48
CA ASN A 18 -19.84 14.61 -4.79
C ASN A 18 -20.42 14.18 -3.43
N ARG A 19 -19.79 13.19 -2.77
CA ARG A 19 -20.22 12.79 -1.43
C ARG A 19 -19.97 13.94 -0.45
N LYS A 20 -20.71 13.93 0.66
CA LYS A 20 -20.58 14.95 1.69
C LYS A 20 -20.03 14.30 2.95
N PRO A 21 -18.72 14.27 3.12
CA PRO A 21 -18.13 13.63 4.29
C PRO A 21 -18.47 14.41 5.58
N ASP A 22 -18.58 13.67 6.66
CA ASP A 22 -18.79 14.26 7.99
C ASP A 22 -17.79 13.62 8.97
N PRO A 23 -17.69 14.17 10.20
CA PRO A 23 -16.71 13.65 11.16
C PRO A 23 -16.91 12.19 11.55
N VAL A 24 -18.16 11.71 11.59
CA VAL A 24 -18.44 10.30 11.89
C VAL A 24 -17.93 9.41 10.78
N THR A 25 -18.20 9.79 9.54
CA THR A 25 -17.69 9.05 8.37
C THR A 25 -16.17 9.04 8.36
N ALA A 26 -15.53 10.16 8.68
CA ALA A 26 -14.07 10.23 8.72
C ALA A 26 -13.49 9.27 9.76
N ARG A 27 -14.07 9.21 10.94
CA ARG A 27 -13.60 8.27 11.99
C ARG A 27 -13.83 6.83 11.59
N THR A 28 -14.96 6.53 10.98
CA THR A 28 -15.30 5.18 10.55
C THR A 28 -14.35 4.71 9.44
N TRP A 29 -14.09 5.58 8.49
CA TRP A 29 -13.16 5.24 7.40
C TRP A 29 -11.73 5.13 7.90
N ALA A 30 -11.33 5.95 8.88
CA ALA A 30 -10.01 5.83 9.48
C ALA A 30 -9.81 4.45 10.09
N ALA A 31 -10.84 3.93 10.78
CA ALA A 31 -10.79 2.59 11.34
C ALA A 31 -10.73 1.51 10.24
N ALA A 32 -11.54 1.66 9.20
CA ALA A 32 -11.58 0.70 8.10
C ALA A 32 -10.28 0.66 7.30
N LEU A 33 -9.60 1.81 7.19
CA LEU A 33 -8.36 1.94 6.42
C LEU A 33 -7.12 1.90 7.30
N ASP A 34 -7.25 1.36 8.50
CA ASP A 34 -6.12 1.24 9.41
C ASP A 34 -5.02 0.40 8.77
N GLY A 35 -3.79 0.88 8.87
CA GLY A 35 -2.64 0.19 8.29
C GLY A 35 -2.37 0.52 6.83
N TYR A 36 -3.23 1.25 6.16
CA TYR A 36 -3.02 1.65 4.78
C TYR A 36 -2.54 3.10 4.70
N ARG A 37 -1.65 3.37 3.74
CA ARG A 37 -1.02 4.68 3.63
C ARG A 37 -1.91 5.64 2.84
N LEU A 38 -1.94 6.90 3.27
CA LEU A 38 -2.73 7.95 2.64
C LEU A 38 -2.45 8.05 1.13
N ALA A 39 -1.17 8.12 0.75
CA ALA A 39 -0.81 8.27 -0.67
C ALA A 39 -1.31 7.10 -1.52
N ASP A 40 -1.28 5.89 -0.99
CA ASP A 40 -1.76 4.71 -1.71
C ASP A 40 -3.28 4.73 -1.84
N CYS A 41 -3.99 5.18 -0.81
CA CYS A 41 -5.44 5.33 -0.87
C CYS A 41 -5.85 6.37 -1.91
N GLU A 42 -5.12 7.47 -1.99
CA GLU A 42 -5.37 8.51 -3.00
C GLU A 42 -5.20 7.96 -4.40
N GLN A 43 -4.13 7.22 -4.63
CA GLN A 43 -3.87 6.60 -5.94
C GLN A 43 -4.96 5.58 -6.29
N ALA A 44 -5.41 4.80 -5.33
CA ALA A 44 -6.47 3.83 -5.55
C ALA A 44 -7.77 4.51 -6.00
N ILE A 45 -8.10 5.65 -5.38
CA ILE A 45 -9.31 6.41 -5.73
C ILE A 45 -9.19 6.95 -7.16
N ILE A 46 -8.05 7.55 -7.49
CA ILE A 46 -7.85 8.11 -8.83
C ILE A 46 -7.93 7.03 -9.89
N ARG A 47 -7.30 5.87 -9.66
CA ARG A 47 -7.36 4.74 -10.59
C ARG A 47 -8.79 4.23 -10.77
N HIS A 48 -9.54 4.15 -9.68
CA HIS A 48 -10.92 3.68 -9.72
C HIS A 48 -11.77 4.58 -10.62
N TYR A 49 -11.71 5.89 -10.42
CA TYR A 49 -12.57 6.82 -11.16
C TYR A 49 -12.08 7.12 -12.56
N ARG A 50 -10.92 6.60 -12.97
CA ARG A 50 -10.50 6.63 -14.36
C ARG A 50 -11.24 5.58 -15.20
N ARG A 51 -11.74 4.53 -14.57
CA ARG A 51 -12.30 3.38 -15.30
C ARG A 51 -13.68 2.95 -14.82
N SER A 52 -14.24 3.62 -13.83
CA SER A 52 -15.54 3.26 -13.28
C SER A 52 -16.25 4.48 -12.75
N ARG A 53 -17.56 4.46 -12.80
CA ARG A 53 -18.40 5.47 -12.16
C ARG A 53 -18.95 4.99 -10.84
N GLU A 54 -18.66 3.76 -10.48
CA GLU A 54 -19.24 3.18 -9.27
C GLU A 54 -18.74 3.87 -8.04
N TRP A 55 -19.65 4.10 -7.10
CA TRP A 55 -19.36 4.74 -5.83
C TRP A 55 -18.35 3.91 -5.05
N MET A 56 -17.25 4.53 -4.66
CA MET A 56 -16.16 3.83 -4.02
C MET A 56 -16.32 3.79 -2.51
N MET A 57 -16.13 2.62 -1.92
CA MET A 57 -16.19 2.38 -0.48
C MET A 57 -14.83 1.87 0.01
N PRO A 58 -14.60 1.81 1.35
CA PRO A 58 -13.30 1.35 1.86
C PRO A 58 -12.84 0.01 1.30
N PHE A 59 -13.75 -0.93 1.07
CA PHE A 59 -13.37 -2.22 0.47
C PHE A 59 -12.70 -2.01 -0.89
N ASP A 60 -13.23 -1.11 -1.70
CA ASP A 60 -12.68 -0.85 -3.03
C ASP A 60 -11.32 -0.17 -2.94
N ILE A 61 -11.15 0.73 -1.97
CA ILE A 61 -9.88 1.40 -1.74
C ILE A 61 -8.82 0.37 -1.33
N ILE A 62 -9.17 -0.52 -0.40
CA ILE A 62 -8.27 -1.57 0.07
C ILE A 62 -7.85 -2.48 -1.08
N SER A 63 -8.80 -2.89 -1.92
CA SER A 63 -8.50 -3.70 -3.09
C SER A 63 -7.55 -2.98 -4.04
N GLY A 64 -7.79 -1.70 -4.27
CA GLY A 64 -6.94 -0.88 -5.12
C GLY A 64 -5.53 -0.71 -4.56
N VAL A 65 -5.42 -0.48 -3.25
CA VAL A 65 -4.12 -0.36 -2.58
C VAL A 65 -3.34 -1.67 -2.69
N LYS A 66 -4.01 -2.80 -2.46
CA LYS A 66 -3.35 -4.11 -2.59
C LYS A 66 -2.82 -4.34 -4.00
N SER A 67 -3.57 -3.92 -5.02
CA SER A 67 -3.10 -4.02 -6.40
C SER A 67 -1.88 -3.14 -6.65
N ILE A 68 -1.87 -1.92 -6.13
CA ILE A 68 -0.73 -1.01 -6.25
C ILE A 68 0.51 -1.62 -5.57
N ARG A 69 0.34 -2.17 -4.38
CA ARG A 69 1.45 -2.78 -3.64
C ARG A 69 2.00 -4.00 -4.37
N TYR A 70 1.12 -4.81 -4.93
CA TYR A 70 1.52 -5.96 -5.73
C TYR A 70 2.30 -5.55 -6.98
N GLU A 71 1.84 -4.50 -7.66
CA GLU A 71 2.53 -3.98 -8.84
C GLU A 71 3.94 -3.50 -8.51
N ARG A 72 4.12 -2.85 -7.36
CA ARG A 72 5.45 -2.41 -6.92
C ARG A 72 6.38 -3.60 -6.69
N LEU A 73 5.88 -4.65 -6.07
CA LEU A 73 6.66 -5.84 -5.82
C LEU A 73 7.04 -6.54 -7.13
N GLU A 74 6.08 -6.67 -8.05
CA GLU A 74 6.33 -7.25 -9.35
C GLU A 74 7.37 -6.46 -10.13
N ALA A 75 7.25 -5.14 -10.13
CA ALA A 75 8.19 -4.26 -10.83
C ALA A 75 9.60 -4.41 -10.24
N HIS A 76 9.71 -4.53 -8.93
CA HIS A 76 11.00 -4.73 -8.26
C HIS A 76 11.63 -6.05 -8.70
N ILE A 77 10.86 -7.12 -8.71
CA ILE A 77 11.36 -8.44 -9.10
C ILE A 77 11.81 -8.43 -10.56
N GLN A 78 11.07 -7.75 -11.43
CA GLN A 78 11.47 -7.65 -12.83
C GLN A 78 12.74 -6.81 -13.00
N LYS A 79 12.93 -5.80 -12.18
CA LYS A 79 14.08 -4.91 -12.30
C LYS A 79 15.34 -5.51 -11.66
N TYR A 80 15.20 -6.13 -10.52
CA TYR A 80 16.34 -6.61 -9.73
C TYR A 80 16.44 -8.14 -9.59
N GLY A 81 15.46 -8.87 -10.09
CA GLY A 81 15.37 -10.32 -9.93
C GLY A 81 14.71 -10.74 -8.65
N PRO A 82 14.68 -12.05 -8.37
CA PRO A 82 14.05 -12.57 -7.16
C PRO A 82 14.67 -11.99 -5.89
N LEU A 83 13.89 -11.94 -4.83
CA LEU A 83 14.37 -11.45 -3.55
C LEU A 83 15.45 -12.37 -3.01
N GLN A 84 16.58 -11.81 -2.59
CA GLN A 84 17.73 -12.58 -2.12
C GLN A 84 17.91 -12.36 -0.62
N PRO A 85 17.91 -13.42 0.20
CA PRO A 85 18.14 -13.25 1.62
C PRO A 85 19.58 -12.84 1.90
N PRO A 86 19.82 -12.16 3.04
CA PRO A 86 21.17 -11.83 3.42
C PRO A 86 22.04 -13.08 3.62
N ALA A 87 23.33 -12.95 3.35
CA ALA A 87 24.25 -14.09 3.45
C ALA A 87 24.36 -14.60 4.88
N ASP A 88 24.14 -13.74 5.88
CA ASP A 88 24.25 -14.11 7.28
C ASP A 88 22.97 -14.71 7.85
N LEU A 89 21.91 -14.82 7.03
CA LEU A 89 20.68 -15.45 7.49
C LEU A 89 20.87 -16.95 7.55
N ASP A 90 20.52 -17.55 8.70
CA ASP A 90 20.67 -18.99 8.89
C ASP A 90 19.67 -19.72 8.00
N PRO A 91 20.11 -20.52 7.02
CA PRO A 91 19.18 -21.21 6.13
C PRO A 91 18.32 -22.24 6.83
N ASP A 92 18.70 -22.68 8.02
CA ASP A 92 17.91 -23.65 8.78
C ASP A 92 16.89 -22.97 9.67
N ASP A 93 16.95 -21.66 9.84
CA ASP A 93 15.99 -20.90 10.64
C ASP A 93 14.85 -20.41 9.76
N THR A 94 13.83 -21.24 9.62
CA THR A 94 12.68 -20.91 8.75
C THR A 94 11.91 -19.69 9.27
N GLY A 95 11.89 -19.46 10.59
CA GLY A 95 11.23 -18.28 11.15
C GLY A 95 11.94 -17.00 10.76
N ALA A 96 13.27 -16.99 10.86
CA ALA A 96 14.04 -15.81 10.46
C ALA A 96 13.91 -15.52 8.97
N TYR A 97 13.88 -16.55 8.14
CA TYR A 97 13.67 -16.38 6.70
C TYR A 97 12.30 -15.79 6.41
N ALA A 98 11.26 -16.31 7.05
CA ALA A 98 9.90 -15.82 6.83
C ALA A 98 9.76 -14.36 7.26
N ASP A 99 10.36 -13.98 8.39
CA ASP A 99 10.35 -12.60 8.87
C ASP A 99 11.08 -11.67 7.91
N TRP A 100 12.25 -12.10 7.46
CA TRP A 100 13.01 -11.31 6.48
C TRP A 100 12.21 -11.11 5.20
N LEU A 101 11.61 -12.17 4.68
CA LEU A 101 10.86 -12.10 3.44
C LEU A 101 9.66 -11.15 3.56
N GLN A 102 8.93 -11.25 4.67
CA GLN A 102 7.79 -10.38 4.89
C GLN A 102 8.22 -8.91 5.00
N ASP A 103 9.29 -8.63 5.74
CA ASP A 103 9.80 -7.28 5.90
C ASP A 103 10.27 -6.70 4.55
N GLU A 104 10.95 -7.51 3.74
CA GLU A 104 11.44 -7.08 2.44
C GLU A 104 10.28 -6.79 1.48
N GLN A 105 9.28 -7.66 1.45
CA GLN A 105 8.09 -7.45 0.62
C GLN A 105 7.34 -6.20 1.04
N THR A 106 7.23 -5.95 2.34
CA THR A 106 6.56 -4.76 2.86
C THR A 106 7.32 -3.49 2.48
N ARG A 107 8.64 -3.51 2.61
CA ARG A 107 9.48 -2.37 2.25
C ARG A 107 9.30 -1.99 0.78
N ILE A 108 9.35 -2.98 -0.10
CA ILE A 108 9.20 -2.78 -1.54
C ILE A 108 7.78 -2.32 -1.86
N ALA A 109 6.79 -2.95 -1.27
CA ALA A 109 5.38 -2.62 -1.50
C ALA A 109 5.06 -1.19 -1.04
N ASN A 110 5.81 -0.66 -0.06
CA ASN A 110 5.64 0.70 0.41
C ASN A 110 6.33 1.74 -0.48
N GLY A 111 7.01 1.29 -1.53
CA GLY A 111 7.61 2.22 -2.50
C GLY A 111 9.11 2.34 -2.43
N ASP A 112 9.78 1.61 -1.53
CA ASP A 112 11.23 1.61 -1.44
C ASP A 112 11.74 0.41 -2.24
N ASP A 113 11.97 0.62 -3.51
CA ASP A 113 12.30 -0.48 -4.41
C ASP A 113 13.79 -0.65 -4.68
N GLU A 114 14.64 0.17 -4.10
CA GLU A 114 16.06 0.01 -4.30
C GLU A 114 16.61 -1.10 -3.39
N PRO A 115 17.47 -1.98 -3.90
CA PRO A 115 18.08 -2.98 -3.02
C PRO A 115 18.94 -2.32 -1.96
N PRO A 116 19.14 -2.95 -0.82
CA PRO A 116 20.05 -2.42 0.17
C PRO A 116 21.43 -2.22 -0.43
N ALA A 117 22.03 -1.12 -0.06
CA ALA A 117 23.28 -0.76 -0.58
C ALA A 117 24.33 -1.62 -0.08
N LEU A 118 24.58 -2.72 -0.62
CA LEU A 118 25.52 -3.50 -0.06
C LEU A 118 26.65 -3.16 -0.47
N GLU A 119 26.64 -2.97 -1.09
CA GLU A 119 27.46 -2.95 -1.52
C GLU A 119 28.14 -2.16 -1.74
N ALA A 120 28.07 -1.58 -1.62
CA ALA A 120 28.89 -0.75 -1.41
C ALA A 120 29.93 -1.21 -2.05
N SER A 121 29.87 -2.10 -2.25
CA SER A 121 30.97 -2.59 -2.79
C SER A 121 31.41 -1.98 -3.90
#